data_4437467e96be712d2de17bb462f9b527
#
_entry.id   4437467e96be712d2de17bb462f9b527
#
_cell.length_a   1.000
_cell.length_b   1.000
_cell.length_c   1.000
_cell.angle_alpha   90.00
_cell.angle_beta   90.00
_cell.angle_gamma   90.00
#
_symmetry.space_group_name_H-M   'P 1'
#
loop_
_entity.id
_entity.type
_entity.pdbx_description
1 polymer ?
#
loop_
_entity_poly.entity_id
_entity_poly.type
_entity_poly.pdbx_seq_one_letter_code
_entity_poly.pdbx_strand_id
1 'polypeptide(L)' 'MAKIYFRRYMERIDRGEITVDQAIELAKREVPAKWRDEVVEMLKGVKNED' A
#
# COMPACT_ATOMS: atom_id res chain seq x y z
N MET A 1 1.32 9.27 8.82
CA MET A 1 1.48 8.00 9.48
C MET A 1 1.32 6.84 8.51
N ALA A 2 2.34 6.05 8.41
CA ALA A 2 2.39 4.99 7.41
C ALA A 2 1.28 3.95 7.57
N LYS A 3 0.95 3.59 8.80
CA LYS A 3 -0.07 2.57 9.04
C LYS A 3 -1.45 2.96 8.53
N ILE A 4 -1.77 4.25 8.59
CA ILE A 4 -3.06 4.73 8.13
C ILE A 4 -3.17 4.56 6.61
N TYR A 5 -2.12 4.93 5.89
CA TYR A 5 -2.09 4.75 4.44
C TYR A 5 -2.16 3.27 4.07
N PHE A 6 -1.36 2.46 4.72
CA PHE A 6 -1.35 1.02 4.46
C PHE A 6 -2.73 0.42 4.67
N ARG A 7 -3.38 0.77 5.77
CA ARG A 7 -4.71 0.25 6.09
C ARG A 7 -5.73 0.62 5.03
N ARG A 8 -5.68 1.86 4.53
CA ARG A 8 -6.59 2.30 3.49
C ARG A 8 -6.43 1.49 2.22
N TYR A 9 -5.18 1.26 1.81
CA TYR A 9 -4.93 0.46 0.63
C TYR A 9 -5.38 -0.99 0.83
N MET A 10 -5.15 -1.54 2.00
CA MET A 10 -5.58 -2.91 2.28
C MET A 10 -7.10 -3.05 2.22
N GLU A 11 -7.83 -2.07 2.70
CA GLU A 11 -9.28 -2.09 2.61
C GLU A 11 -9.74 -2.11 1.15
N ARG A 12 -9.10 -1.32 0.32
CA ARG A 12 -9.45 -1.28 -1.11
C ARG A 12 -9.11 -2.59 -1.81
N ILE A 13 -8.01 -3.20 -1.41
CA ILE A 13 -7.62 -4.51 -1.94
C ILE A 13 -8.66 -5.57 -1.54
N ASP A 14 -9.08 -5.56 -0.28
CA ASP A 14 -10.08 -6.50 0.22
C ASP A 14 -11.41 -6.37 -0.52
N ARG A 15 -11.76 -5.16 -0.92
CA ARG A 15 -12.99 -4.91 -1.67
C ARG A 15 -12.87 -5.30 -3.14
N GLY A 16 -11.67 -5.63 -3.59
CA GLY A 16 -11.43 -5.92 -4.98
C GLY A 16 -11.33 -4.70 -5.87
N GLU A 17 -11.19 -3.51 -5.29
CA GLU A 17 -11.08 -2.28 -6.07
C GLU A 17 -9.73 -2.12 -6.74
N ILE A 18 -8.67 -2.57 -6.07
CA ILE A 18 -7.32 -2.50 -6.61
C ILE A 18 -6.56 -3.76 -6.24
N THR A 19 -5.46 -4.00 -6.96
CA THR A 19 -4.55 -5.09 -6.61
C THR A 19 -3.42 -4.55 -5.74
N VAL A 20 -2.62 -5.45 -5.16
CA VAL A 20 -1.46 -5.05 -4.37
C VAL A 20 -0.47 -4.25 -5.23
N ASP A 21 -0.26 -4.67 -6.47
CA ASP A 21 0.62 -3.93 -7.38
C ASP A 21 0.11 -2.53 -7.64
N GLN A 22 -1.20 -2.39 -7.85
CA GLN A 22 -1.80 -1.06 -8.03
C GLN A 22 -1.66 -0.21 -6.78
N ALA A 23 -1.82 -0.82 -5.61
CA ALA A 23 -1.65 -0.10 -4.35
C ALA A 23 -0.22 0.43 -4.20
N ILE A 24 0.77 -0.37 -4.59
CA ILE A 24 2.17 0.07 -4.54
C ILE A 24 2.38 1.27 -5.45
N GLU A 25 1.85 1.23 -6.67
CA GLU A 25 1.98 2.35 -7.60
C GLU A 25 1.29 3.60 -7.08
N LEU A 26 0.10 3.43 -6.51
CA LEU A 26 -0.63 4.56 -5.94
C LEU A 26 0.13 5.15 -4.75
N ALA A 27 0.70 4.29 -3.92
CA ALA A 27 1.46 4.75 -2.76
C ALA A 27 2.65 5.61 -3.19
N LYS A 28 3.31 5.23 -4.28
CA LYS A 28 4.44 6.00 -4.80
C LYS A 28 4.03 7.41 -5.23
N ARG A 29 2.76 7.58 -5.62
CA ARG A 29 2.24 8.86 -6.09
C ARG A 29 1.57 9.67 -5.00
N GLU A 30 0.79 9.01 -4.14
CA GLU A 30 -0.11 9.68 -3.21
C GLU A 30 0.47 9.85 -1.82
N VAL A 31 1.30 8.91 -1.38
CA VAL A 31 1.86 8.97 -0.04
C VAL A 31 3.04 9.95 -0.01
N PRO A 32 3.08 10.86 0.98
CA PRO A 32 4.22 11.75 1.10
C PRO A 32 5.53 10.98 1.19
N ALA A 33 6.60 11.56 0.63
CA ALA A 33 7.90 10.90 0.59
C ALA A 33 8.37 10.43 1.97
N LYS A 34 7.97 11.15 3.00
CA LYS A 34 8.33 10.83 4.38
C LYS A 34 7.89 9.42 4.78
N TRP A 35 6.75 8.97 4.30
CA TRP A 35 6.20 7.66 4.67
C TRP A 35 6.07 6.70 3.50
N ARG A 36 6.39 7.16 2.31
CA ARG A 36 6.18 6.37 1.09
C ARG A 36 6.94 5.05 1.10
N ASP A 37 8.23 5.11 1.44
CA ASP A 37 9.04 3.90 1.45
C ASP A 37 8.51 2.88 2.43
N GLU A 38 8.08 3.33 3.60
CA GLU A 38 7.55 2.45 4.62
C GLU A 38 6.25 1.78 4.14
N VAL A 39 5.35 2.56 3.56
CA VAL A 39 4.09 2.02 3.06
C VAL A 39 4.33 1.02 1.94
N VAL A 40 5.23 1.37 1.01
CA VAL A 40 5.56 0.48 -0.10
C VAL A 40 6.15 -0.84 0.42
N GLU A 41 7.03 -0.78 1.41
CA GLU A 41 7.61 -2.00 1.98
C GLU A 41 6.54 -2.86 2.64
N MET A 42 5.60 -2.24 3.35
CA MET A 42 4.51 -2.97 3.96
C MET A 42 3.66 -3.69 2.90
N LEU A 43 3.36 -2.99 1.80
CA LEU A 43 2.59 -3.58 0.72
C LEU A 43 3.34 -4.71 0.02
N LYS A 44 4.65 -4.57 -0.14
CA LYS A 44 5.46 -5.63 -0.72
C LYS A 44 5.46 -6.88 0.16
N GLY A 45 5.41 -6.70 1.47
CA GLY A 45 5.31 -7.81 2.40
C GLY A 45 4.03 -8.60 2.19
N VAL A 46 2.94 -7.92 1.94
CA VAL A 46 1.66 -8.58 1.65
C VAL A 46 1.76 -9.36 0.34
N LYS A 47 2.37 -8.77 -0.68
CA LYS A 47 2.50 -9.41 -1.98
C LYS A 47 3.32 -10.70 -1.91
N ASN A 48 4.33 -10.71 -1.06
CA ASN A 48 5.23 -11.86 -0.95
C ASN A 48 4.75 -12.91 0.04
N GLU A 49 3.61 -12.69 0.64
CA GLU A 49 3.06 -13.62 1.61
C GLU A 49 2.29 -14.71 0.88
N ASP A 50 2.84 -15.90 0.87
CA ASP A 50 2.19 -17.06 0.28
C ASP A 50 2.06 -18.17 1.28
#